data_b3f4d1db2e7df76ca5f5fbb90664667e
#
_entry.id   b3f4d1db2e7df76ca5f5fbb90664667e
#
_cell.length_a   1.000
_cell.length_b   1.000
_cell.length_c   1.000
_cell.angle_alpha   90.00
_cell.angle_beta   90.00
_cell.angle_gamma   90.00
#
_symmetry.space_group_name_H-M   'P 1'
#
loop_
_entity.id
_entity.type
_entity.pdbx_description
1 polymer ?
#
loop_
_entity_poly.entity_id
_entity_poly.type
_entity_poly.pdbx_seq_one_letter_code
_entity_poly.pdbx_strand_id
1 'polypeptide(L)'
;MPTEFISLTFPNASTELNPIPNAAIDPEFLKRYARNLDDYEYNYTLVPYDSSYFDPWTVGATIAAVTTKLKIIIALRPNTLFPTVAAKALATLDQLSSGRAVVHFIAGGSDAEQAKEGDFLNKQERYERLEDYIKILRRAWESAEPFDWDSKYYKFTQFSNRVRPVNGTIPVSVGGSSDDAYRIGGSLADIFGLWGEPLKETKEQIDRIYAEAEKAGRTDRPRIWVTFRPIIAETDELAWAKAHRTLNALQSNRATGQGKVPANTPPPQNVGSQRLLEIASRGEVHDRALWYPTVTATNARGASTALVGSPETVSESILDYVDLGADLISIRGYDNLSDAIDYGRNESSYLVRYPTAQCCAGHKPRSHFLQFSFTQRQRRCQLWSLYAPSILAFSIGS
;
A
#
# COMPACT_ATOMS: atom_id res chain seq x y z
N MET A 1 3.26 -9.29 -16.57
CA MET A 1 3.85 -7.96 -16.28
C MET A 1 4.77 -8.14 -15.09
N PRO A 2 5.81 -7.33 -14.91
CA PRO A 2 6.62 -7.40 -13.68
C PRO A 2 5.76 -7.07 -12.47
N THR A 3 6.02 -7.72 -11.33
CA THR A 3 5.36 -7.43 -10.05
C THR A 3 5.69 -6.01 -9.60
N GLU A 4 4.69 -5.25 -9.17
CA GLU A 4 4.85 -3.89 -8.68
C GLU A 4 4.78 -3.86 -7.13
N PHE A 5 5.58 -2.97 -6.52
CA PHE A 5 5.66 -2.85 -5.06
C PHE A 5 5.00 -1.58 -4.54
N ILE A 6 4.23 -1.75 -3.46
CA ILE A 6 3.58 -0.67 -2.73
C ILE A 6 4.22 -0.55 -1.35
N SER A 7 4.67 0.65 -0.95
CA SER A 7 5.02 0.96 0.44
C SER A 7 3.88 1.72 1.13
N LEU A 8 4.00 1.91 2.45
CA LEU A 8 3.08 2.74 3.23
C LEU A 8 3.78 4.02 3.66
N THR A 9 3.13 5.17 3.50
CA THR A 9 3.68 6.47 3.92
C THR A 9 3.67 6.64 5.44
N PHE A 10 4.76 7.15 5.97
CA PHE A 10 4.92 7.56 7.37
C PHE A 10 5.37 9.02 7.45
N PRO A 11 4.66 9.87 8.19
CA PRO A 11 4.95 11.31 8.25
C PRO A 11 5.99 11.68 9.31
N ASN A 12 6.47 10.74 10.13
CA ASN A 12 7.47 10.92 11.16
C ASN A 12 8.15 9.58 11.52
N ALA A 13 9.14 9.63 12.41
CA ALA A 13 9.94 8.47 12.82
C ALA A 13 9.27 7.56 13.87
N SER A 14 8.03 7.86 14.30
CA SER A 14 7.31 6.99 15.26
C SER A 14 6.97 5.66 14.59
N THR A 15 7.28 4.57 15.29
CA THR A 15 7.00 3.20 14.80
C THR A 15 6.17 2.42 15.81
N GLU A 16 5.70 1.24 15.44
CA GLU A 16 5.00 0.35 16.37
C GLU A 16 5.96 -0.27 17.40
N LEU A 17 7.26 -0.36 17.07
CA LEU A 17 8.29 -0.85 18.00
C LEU A 17 8.80 0.26 18.92
N ASN A 18 8.91 1.48 18.42
CA ASN A 18 9.39 2.65 19.14
C ASN A 18 8.36 3.79 18.98
N PRO A 19 7.22 3.68 19.68
CA PRO A 19 6.16 4.68 19.56
C PRO A 19 6.59 6.01 20.23
N ILE A 20 6.41 7.10 19.50
CA ILE A 20 6.56 8.46 20.02
C ILE A 20 5.17 9.00 20.29
N PRO A 21 4.79 9.22 21.55
CA PRO A 21 3.46 9.75 21.89
C PRO A 21 3.20 11.10 21.22
N ASN A 22 2.03 11.26 20.61
CA ASN A 22 1.61 12.50 19.93
C ASN A 22 2.62 13.03 18.90
N ALA A 23 3.33 12.12 18.23
CA ALA A 23 4.33 12.49 17.24
C ALA A 23 3.71 13.40 16.16
N ALA A 24 4.21 14.63 16.07
CA ALA A 24 3.83 15.56 15.03
C ALA A 24 4.37 15.12 13.66
N ILE A 25 3.87 15.74 12.61
CA ILE A 25 4.47 15.60 11.28
C ILE A 25 5.92 16.14 11.34
N ASP A 26 6.85 15.39 10.77
CA ASP A 26 8.21 15.83 10.51
C ASP A 26 8.35 16.00 8.98
N PRO A 27 8.33 17.25 8.48
CA PRO A 27 8.39 17.48 7.03
C PRO A 27 9.67 16.97 6.37
N GLU A 28 10.79 17.01 7.08
CA GLU A 28 12.06 16.55 6.52
C GLU A 28 12.15 15.02 6.54
N PHE A 29 11.61 14.37 7.55
CA PHE A 29 11.46 12.91 7.57
C PHE A 29 10.55 12.47 6.42
N LEU A 30 9.38 13.07 6.26
CA LEU A 30 8.42 12.72 5.19
C LEU A 30 9.05 12.86 3.80
N LYS A 31 9.71 13.99 3.53
CA LYS A 31 10.39 14.22 2.24
C LYS A 31 11.51 13.23 2.00
N ARG A 32 12.33 12.94 3.02
CA ARG A 32 13.40 11.96 2.95
C ARG A 32 12.84 10.56 2.70
N TYR A 33 11.80 10.18 3.43
CA TYR A 33 11.12 8.90 3.26
C TYR A 33 10.60 8.72 1.83
N ALA A 34 9.84 9.70 1.31
CA ALA A 34 9.29 9.68 -0.04
C ALA A 34 10.38 9.57 -1.12
N ARG A 35 11.47 10.35 -0.98
CA ARG A 35 12.61 10.26 -1.91
C ARG A 35 13.31 8.91 -1.88
N ASN A 36 13.47 8.30 -0.71
CA ASN A 36 14.03 6.94 -0.64
C ASN A 36 13.14 5.93 -1.36
N LEU A 37 11.81 6.00 -1.22
CA LEU A 37 10.91 5.13 -1.98
C LEU A 37 11.05 5.33 -3.50
N ASP A 38 11.14 6.57 -3.95
CA ASP A 38 11.36 6.92 -5.38
C ASP A 38 12.73 6.43 -5.89
N ASP A 39 13.79 6.60 -5.10
CA ASP A 39 15.17 6.19 -5.42
C ASP A 39 15.35 4.66 -5.43
N TYR A 40 14.66 3.94 -4.55
CA TYR A 40 14.64 2.47 -4.49
C TYR A 40 13.57 1.83 -5.39
N GLU A 41 12.96 2.63 -6.29
CA GLU A 41 12.08 2.17 -7.35
C GLU A 41 10.80 1.48 -6.87
N TYR A 42 10.28 1.84 -5.68
CA TYR A 42 8.92 1.48 -5.33
C TYR A 42 7.96 2.07 -6.36
N ASN A 43 6.99 1.26 -6.79
CA ASN A 43 6.03 1.71 -7.78
C ASN A 43 4.97 2.61 -7.17
N TYR A 44 4.58 2.35 -5.91
CA TYR A 44 3.53 3.09 -5.21
C TYR A 44 3.88 3.34 -3.74
N THR A 45 3.26 4.38 -3.18
CA THR A 45 3.12 4.53 -1.73
C THR A 45 1.67 4.78 -1.37
N LEU A 46 1.15 4.09 -0.36
CA LEU A 46 -0.18 4.32 0.20
C LEU A 46 -0.09 5.38 1.30
N VAL A 47 -0.83 6.48 1.13
CA VAL A 47 -1.08 7.45 2.20
C VAL A 47 -2.34 7.00 2.95
N PRO A 48 -2.18 6.49 4.20
CA PRO A 48 -3.29 5.87 4.93
C PRO A 48 -4.30 6.91 5.41
N TYR A 49 -5.51 6.45 5.71
CA TYR A 49 -6.58 7.21 6.33
C TYR A 49 -7.08 6.58 7.62
N ASP A 50 -7.25 7.39 8.64
CA ASP A 50 -7.90 7.07 9.92
C ASP A 50 -8.48 8.39 10.46
N SER A 51 -9.64 8.38 11.15
CA SER A 51 -10.30 9.59 11.65
C SER A 51 -9.48 10.40 12.67
N SER A 52 -8.37 9.88 13.14
CA SER A 52 -7.47 10.54 14.10
C SER A 52 -6.04 10.68 13.58
N TYR A 53 -5.83 10.43 12.28
CA TYR A 53 -4.49 10.48 11.67
C TYR A 53 -4.31 11.73 10.78
N PHE A 54 -3.15 11.86 10.16
CA PHE A 54 -2.83 12.99 9.29
C PHE A 54 -3.69 12.99 8.02
N ASP A 55 -4.01 14.18 7.54
CA ASP A 55 -4.79 14.36 6.30
C ASP A 55 -4.06 13.79 5.08
N PRO A 56 -4.67 12.86 4.32
CA PRO A 56 -4.01 12.19 3.20
C PRO A 56 -3.79 13.09 1.99
N TRP A 57 -4.61 14.14 1.81
CA TRP A 57 -4.49 15.05 0.68
C TRP A 57 -3.22 15.90 0.77
N THR A 58 -2.98 16.50 1.93
CA THR A 58 -1.82 17.36 2.17
C THR A 58 -0.53 16.55 2.22
N VAL A 59 -0.55 15.36 2.82
CA VAL A 59 0.59 14.43 2.80
C VAL A 59 0.88 13.96 1.39
N GLY A 60 -0.13 13.55 0.62
CA GLY A 60 0.03 13.10 -0.76
C GLY A 60 0.55 14.19 -1.69
N ALA A 61 0.07 15.44 -1.55
CA ALA A 61 0.58 16.57 -2.31
C ALA A 61 2.07 16.87 -1.99
N THR A 62 2.48 16.70 -0.72
CA THR A 62 3.88 16.85 -0.32
C THR A 62 4.75 15.78 -0.98
N ILE A 63 4.30 14.54 -1.03
CA ILE A 63 5.01 13.43 -1.70
C ILE A 63 5.11 13.72 -3.20
N ALA A 64 4.02 14.13 -3.85
CA ALA A 64 3.99 14.48 -5.26
C ALA A 64 5.05 15.52 -5.64
N ALA A 65 5.24 16.53 -4.77
CA ALA A 65 6.19 17.62 -4.99
C ALA A 65 7.67 17.23 -4.87
N VAL A 66 7.99 16.09 -4.23
CA VAL A 66 9.39 15.69 -3.93
C VAL A 66 9.81 14.39 -4.59
N THR A 67 8.92 13.76 -5.37
CA THR A 67 9.14 12.50 -6.10
C THR A 67 8.86 12.67 -7.58
N THR A 68 9.38 11.76 -8.42
CA THR A 68 9.26 11.85 -9.88
C THR A 68 8.62 10.64 -10.53
N LYS A 69 8.72 9.46 -9.93
CA LYS A 69 8.22 8.18 -10.46
C LYS A 69 7.16 7.55 -9.56
N LEU A 70 7.30 7.70 -8.26
CA LEU A 70 6.48 7.08 -7.24
C LEU A 70 5.01 7.47 -7.41
N LYS A 71 4.12 6.51 -7.64
CA LYS A 71 2.66 6.71 -7.68
C LYS A 71 2.11 6.83 -6.27
N ILE A 72 1.13 7.70 -6.09
CA ILE A 72 0.62 8.09 -4.77
C ILE A 72 -0.81 7.59 -4.64
N ILE A 73 -1.01 6.61 -3.77
CA ILE A 73 -2.33 6.08 -3.45
C ILE A 73 -2.90 6.87 -2.27
N ILE A 74 -3.94 7.66 -2.52
CA ILE A 74 -4.66 8.41 -1.48
C ILE A 74 -5.78 7.53 -0.94
N ALA A 75 -5.74 7.17 0.35
CA ALA A 75 -6.84 6.48 0.99
C ALA A 75 -7.94 7.49 1.37
N LEU A 76 -9.18 7.20 1.01
CA LEU A 76 -10.33 8.10 1.22
C LEU A 76 -11.55 7.34 1.71
N ARG A 77 -12.42 8.08 2.42
CA ARG A 77 -13.80 7.67 2.72
C ARG A 77 -14.80 8.57 2.00
N PRO A 78 -15.89 8.02 1.43
CA PRO A 78 -16.88 8.82 0.71
C PRO A 78 -17.60 9.90 1.55
N ASN A 79 -17.59 9.79 2.89
CA ASN A 79 -18.18 10.78 3.80
C ASN A 79 -17.33 12.04 4.01
N THR A 80 -16.04 11.99 3.72
CA THR A 80 -15.09 13.06 4.09
C THR A 80 -15.07 14.22 3.10
N LEU A 81 -15.47 13.97 1.86
CA LEU A 81 -15.49 15.00 0.82
C LEU A 81 -16.60 14.71 -0.19
N PHE A 82 -17.35 15.75 -0.58
CA PHE A 82 -18.42 15.60 -1.58
C PHE A 82 -17.81 15.15 -2.94
N PRO A 83 -18.44 14.21 -3.70
CA PRO A 83 -17.80 13.56 -4.85
C PRO A 83 -17.36 14.54 -5.96
N THR A 84 -18.11 15.61 -6.21
CA THR A 84 -17.71 16.62 -7.21
C THR A 84 -16.45 17.40 -6.77
N VAL A 85 -16.26 17.60 -5.47
CA VAL A 85 -15.07 18.25 -4.91
C VAL A 85 -13.89 17.27 -4.96
N ALA A 86 -14.11 16.01 -4.60
CA ALA A 86 -13.09 14.97 -4.68
C ALA A 86 -12.61 14.73 -6.13
N ALA A 87 -13.53 14.74 -7.10
CA ALA A 87 -13.17 14.63 -8.52
C ALA A 87 -12.15 15.69 -8.96
N LYS A 88 -12.38 16.95 -8.55
CA LYS A 88 -11.44 18.06 -8.82
C LYS A 88 -10.12 17.90 -8.06
N ALA A 89 -10.18 17.56 -6.77
CA ALA A 89 -9.00 17.43 -5.93
C ALA A 89 -8.07 16.31 -6.44
N LEU A 90 -8.63 15.14 -6.77
CA LEU A 90 -7.87 14.02 -7.34
C LEU A 90 -7.27 14.39 -8.69
N ALA A 91 -8.04 15.00 -9.60
CA ALA A 91 -7.52 15.42 -10.89
C ALA A 91 -6.43 16.52 -10.75
N THR A 92 -6.55 17.41 -9.77
CA THR A 92 -5.50 18.39 -9.47
C THR A 92 -4.22 17.72 -8.97
N LEU A 93 -4.35 16.77 -8.04
CA LEU A 93 -3.20 15.99 -7.55
C LEU A 93 -2.55 15.19 -8.69
N ASP A 94 -3.37 14.62 -9.57
CA ASP A 94 -2.90 13.88 -10.74
C ASP A 94 -2.09 14.75 -11.69
N GLN A 95 -2.56 15.98 -11.99
CA GLN A 95 -1.81 16.95 -12.79
C GLN A 95 -0.51 17.39 -12.10
N LEU A 96 -0.55 17.72 -10.79
CA LEU A 96 0.62 18.10 -10.02
C LEU A 96 1.67 16.98 -9.96
N SER A 97 1.23 15.75 -9.96
CA SER A 97 2.11 14.57 -9.95
C SER A 97 2.44 14.02 -11.34
N SER A 98 1.96 14.65 -12.44
CA SER A 98 2.17 14.19 -13.83
C SER A 98 1.61 12.79 -14.07
N GLY A 99 0.37 12.54 -13.65
CA GLY A 99 -0.36 11.28 -13.90
C GLY A 99 -0.05 10.15 -12.90
N ARG A 100 0.41 10.47 -11.68
CA ARG A 100 0.82 9.48 -10.66
C ARG A 100 -0.20 9.30 -9.52
N ALA A 101 -1.35 9.95 -9.56
CA ALA A 101 -2.39 9.77 -8.54
C ALA A 101 -3.14 8.45 -8.71
N VAL A 102 -3.44 7.81 -7.59
CA VAL A 102 -4.31 6.64 -7.45
C VAL A 102 -5.20 6.88 -6.24
N VAL A 103 -6.44 6.44 -6.25
CA VAL A 103 -7.32 6.53 -5.09
C VAL A 103 -7.66 5.14 -4.54
N HIS A 104 -7.59 4.98 -3.22
CA HIS A 104 -8.02 3.77 -2.52
C HIS A 104 -9.21 4.07 -1.62
N PHE A 105 -10.37 3.51 -1.92
CA PHE A 105 -11.57 3.74 -1.14
C PHE A 105 -11.74 2.75 0.00
N ILE A 106 -12.08 3.29 1.17
CA ILE A 106 -12.36 2.57 2.41
C ILE A 106 -13.82 2.80 2.76
N ALA A 107 -14.63 1.73 2.76
CA ALA A 107 -16.04 1.82 3.18
C ALA A 107 -16.23 1.96 4.71
N GLY A 108 -15.14 1.77 5.46
CA GLY A 108 -15.13 1.84 6.93
C GLY A 108 -15.31 0.50 7.63
N GLY A 109 -14.36 0.18 8.51
CA GLY A 109 -14.29 -1.12 9.21
C GLY A 109 -14.96 -1.14 10.59
N SER A 110 -15.40 0.00 11.12
CA SER A 110 -15.98 0.13 12.46
C SER A 110 -16.99 1.27 12.49
N ASP A 111 -18.18 1.01 13.00
CA ASP A 111 -19.23 2.03 13.12
C ASP A 111 -18.83 3.14 14.10
N ALA A 112 -18.18 2.76 15.21
CA ALA A 112 -17.71 3.72 16.21
C ALA A 112 -16.61 4.66 15.63
N GLU A 113 -15.82 4.16 14.70
CA GLU A 113 -14.78 4.98 14.07
C GLU A 113 -15.38 5.92 13.01
N GLN A 114 -16.39 5.46 12.25
CA GLN A 114 -17.14 6.29 11.31
C GLN A 114 -17.90 7.42 12.02
N ALA A 115 -18.53 7.13 13.16
CA ALA A 115 -19.28 8.10 13.95
C ALA A 115 -18.43 9.29 14.42
N LYS A 116 -17.10 9.13 14.58
CA LYS A 116 -16.19 10.25 14.92
C LYS A 116 -16.15 11.34 13.85
N GLU A 117 -16.48 11.01 12.62
CA GLU A 117 -16.52 11.93 11.48
C GLU A 117 -17.97 12.21 11.02
N GLY A 118 -18.94 11.93 11.88
CA GLY A 118 -20.36 12.21 11.61
C GLY A 118 -21.01 11.22 10.64
N ASP A 119 -20.41 10.07 10.40
CA ASP A 119 -20.98 9.04 9.52
C ASP A 119 -21.69 7.96 10.35
N PHE A 120 -23.00 7.99 10.33
CA PHE A 120 -23.90 7.08 11.07
C PHE A 120 -24.58 6.04 10.16
N LEU A 121 -24.19 5.96 8.89
CA LEU A 121 -24.71 4.95 7.99
C LEU A 121 -24.28 3.54 8.44
N ASN A 122 -25.16 2.56 8.29
CA ASN A 122 -24.79 1.17 8.49
C ASN A 122 -23.83 0.67 7.38
N LYS A 123 -23.27 -0.51 7.56
CA LYS A 123 -22.27 -1.07 6.64
C LYS A 123 -22.80 -1.16 5.20
N GLN A 124 -23.99 -1.67 4.99
CA GLN A 124 -24.60 -1.80 3.65
C GLN A 124 -24.74 -0.43 2.98
N GLU A 125 -25.29 0.55 3.70
CA GLU A 125 -25.46 1.91 3.19
C GLU A 125 -24.13 2.59 2.84
N ARG A 126 -23.07 2.33 3.61
CA ARG A 126 -21.74 2.83 3.28
C ARG A 126 -21.20 2.25 1.97
N TYR A 127 -21.46 0.98 1.67
CA TYR A 127 -21.08 0.37 0.40
C TYR A 127 -21.94 0.88 -0.77
N GLU A 128 -23.26 1.05 -0.57
CA GLU A 128 -24.15 1.67 -1.58
C GLU A 128 -23.68 3.10 -1.92
N ARG A 129 -23.33 3.89 -0.89
CA ARG A 129 -22.77 5.23 -1.08
C ARG A 129 -21.41 5.20 -1.78
N LEU A 130 -20.54 4.24 -1.48
CA LEU A 130 -19.25 4.07 -2.15
C LEU A 130 -19.43 3.77 -3.64
N GLU A 131 -20.36 2.90 -3.98
CA GLU A 131 -20.68 2.58 -5.37
C GLU A 131 -21.09 3.84 -6.15
N ASP A 132 -21.99 4.61 -5.58
CA ASP A 132 -22.47 5.86 -6.14
C ASP A 132 -21.34 6.89 -6.30
N TYR A 133 -20.49 7.00 -5.27
CA TYR A 133 -19.33 7.87 -5.28
C TYR A 133 -18.35 7.56 -6.42
N ILE A 134 -18.00 6.30 -6.61
CA ILE A 134 -17.09 5.87 -7.68
C ILE A 134 -17.69 6.20 -9.06
N LYS A 135 -19.00 5.94 -9.27
CA LYS A 135 -19.68 6.25 -10.53
C LYS A 135 -19.65 7.74 -10.85
N ILE A 136 -19.87 8.59 -9.84
CA ILE A 136 -19.78 10.06 -10.00
C ILE A 136 -18.36 10.50 -10.38
N LEU A 137 -17.35 9.97 -9.71
CA LEU A 137 -15.95 10.29 -10.03
C LEU A 137 -15.58 9.91 -11.46
N ARG A 138 -15.92 8.68 -11.89
CA ARG A 138 -15.69 8.21 -13.25
C ARG A 138 -16.36 9.15 -14.25
N ARG A 139 -17.64 9.44 -14.07
CA ARG A 139 -18.37 10.36 -14.95
C ARG A 139 -17.74 11.74 -15.00
N ALA A 140 -17.31 12.27 -13.85
CA ALA A 140 -16.66 13.57 -13.76
C ALA A 140 -15.31 13.65 -14.47
N TRP A 141 -14.58 12.53 -14.56
CA TRP A 141 -13.27 12.47 -15.23
C TRP A 141 -13.39 12.18 -16.73
N GLU A 142 -14.37 11.37 -17.14
CA GLU A 142 -14.52 10.89 -18.52
C GLU A 142 -15.16 11.92 -19.47
N SER A 143 -16.02 12.79 -18.93
CA SER A 143 -16.74 13.78 -19.75
C SER A 143 -16.58 15.20 -19.24
N ALA A 144 -16.43 16.16 -20.15
CA ALA A 144 -16.49 17.60 -19.87
C ALA A 144 -17.92 18.13 -19.89
N GLU A 145 -18.87 17.37 -20.44
CA GLU A 145 -20.27 17.78 -20.51
C GLU A 145 -20.89 17.87 -19.13
N PRO A 146 -21.66 18.95 -18.84
CA PRO A 146 -22.39 19.07 -17.61
C PRO A 146 -23.36 17.90 -17.41
N PHE A 147 -23.48 17.44 -16.16
CA PHE A 147 -24.40 16.38 -15.82
C PHE A 147 -25.09 16.61 -14.47
N ASP A 148 -26.26 16.06 -14.35
CA ASP A 148 -27.02 16.02 -13.11
C ASP A 148 -26.84 14.65 -12.45
N TRP A 149 -27.00 14.62 -11.14
CA TRP A 149 -27.04 13.39 -10.35
C TRP A 149 -28.14 13.49 -9.30
N ASP A 150 -28.95 12.47 -9.20
CA ASP A 150 -30.02 12.37 -8.18
C ASP A 150 -30.10 10.93 -7.67
N SER A 151 -29.57 10.70 -6.48
CA SER A 151 -29.54 9.40 -5.82
C SER A 151 -29.88 9.52 -4.34
N LYS A 152 -29.90 8.40 -3.62
CA LYS A 152 -30.11 8.36 -2.16
C LYS A 152 -29.04 9.16 -1.40
N TYR A 153 -27.79 9.19 -1.92
CA TYR A 153 -26.65 9.74 -1.17
C TYR A 153 -26.15 11.07 -1.71
N TYR A 154 -26.32 11.33 -2.99
CA TYR A 154 -25.79 12.54 -3.64
C TYR A 154 -26.79 13.15 -4.60
N LYS A 155 -26.92 14.47 -4.52
CA LYS A 155 -27.75 15.25 -5.43
C LYS A 155 -27.05 16.52 -5.83
N PHE A 156 -26.92 16.77 -7.13
CA PHE A 156 -26.38 18.00 -7.70
C PHE A 156 -26.86 18.16 -9.14
N THR A 157 -26.72 19.39 -9.66
CA THR A 157 -27.15 19.72 -11.03
C THR A 157 -26.02 20.42 -11.78
N GLN A 158 -25.96 20.17 -13.09
CA GLN A 158 -25.09 20.84 -14.06
C GLN A 158 -23.60 20.88 -13.66
N PHE A 159 -23.13 19.81 -12.99
CA PHE A 159 -21.72 19.69 -12.64
C PHE A 159 -20.90 19.36 -13.89
N SER A 160 -19.82 20.14 -14.08
CA SER A 160 -18.82 19.91 -15.12
C SER A 160 -17.44 20.08 -14.53
N ASN A 161 -16.58 19.09 -14.68
CA ASN A 161 -15.22 19.13 -14.17
C ASN A 161 -14.25 19.62 -15.26
N ARG A 162 -13.76 20.87 -15.15
CA ARG A 162 -12.78 21.44 -16.07
C ARG A 162 -11.35 20.92 -15.85
N VAL A 163 -11.06 20.43 -14.63
CA VAL A 163 -9.75 19.85 -14.27
C VAL A 163 -9.79 18.38 -14.62
N ARG A 164 -9.04 17.98 -15.65
CA ARG A 164 -9.04 16.60 -16.14
C ARG A 164 -7.82 15.83 -15.65
N PRO A 165 -7.94 14.54 -15.31
CA PRO A 165 -6.79 13.68 -15.10
C PRO A 165 -5.88 13.65 -16.34
N VAL A 166 -4.58 13.49 -16.12
CA VAL A 166 -3.55 13.44 -17.20
C VAL A 166 -3.86 12.36 -18.23
N ASN A 167 -4.30 11.18 -17.75
CA ASN A 167 -4.60 10.03 -18.60
C ASN A 167 -6.12 9.81 -18.81
N GLY A 168 -6.94 10.86 -18.64
CA GLY A 168 -8.39 10.82 -18.80
C GLY A 168 -9.15 10.20 -17.64
N THR A 169 -8.52 9.41 -16.80
CA THR A 169 -9.08 8.78 -15.59
C THR A 169 -7.99 8.58 -14.55
N ILE A 170 -8.39 8.31 -13.30
CA ILE A 170 -7.49 7.98 -12.20
C ILE A 170 -7.81 6.55 -11.74
N PRO A 171 -6.80 5.67 -11.57
CA PRO A 171 -7.05 4.32 -11.09
C PRO A 171 -7.74 4.32 -9.72
N VAL A 172 -8.82 3.54 -9.62
CA VAL A 172 -9.61 3.35 -8.41
C VAL A 172 -9.25 2.01 -7.80
N SER A 173 -8.87 2.02 -6.53
CA SER A 173 -8.63 0.83 -5.72
C SER A 173 -9.71 0.70 -4.65
N VAL A 174 -10.14 -0.52 -4.40
CA VAL A 174 -11.04 -0.90 -3.30
C VAL A 174 -10.44 -2.09 -2.58
N GLY A 175 -10.69 -2.22 -1.28
CA GLY A 175 -10.24 -3.38 -0.51
C GLY A 175 -11.31 -3.88 0.45
N GLY A 176 -11.13 -5.11 0.89
CA GLY A 176 -12.00 -5.75 1.87
C GLY A 176 -12.30 -7.21 1.55
N SER A 177 -12.92 -7.92 2.52
CA SER A 177 -13.21 -9.36 2.40
C SER A 177 -14.70 -9.67 2.61
N SER A 178 -15.58 -8.69 2.39
CA SER A 178 -17.03 -8.89 2.43
C SER A 178 -17.61 -9.02 1.02
N ASP A 179 -18.79 -9.61 0.92
CA ASP A 179 -19.50 -9.76 -0.36
C ASP A 179 -19.72 -8.44 -1.07
N ASP A 180 -20.08 -7.37 -0.33
CA ASP A 180 -20.19 -6.02 -0.88
C ASP A 180 -18.85 -5.49 -1.41
N ALA A 181 -17.74 -5.75 -0.69
CA ALA A 181 -16.41 -5.35 -1.16
C ALA A 181 -16.05 -6.05 -2.46
N TYR A 182 -16.28 -7.36 -2.56
CA TYR A 182 -16.01 -8.12 -3.78
C TYR A 182 -16.89 -7.64 -4.94
N ARG A 183 -18.19 -7.42 -4.68
CA ARG A 183 -19.12 -6.92 -5.69
C ARG A 183 -18.69 -5.57 -6.26
N ILE A 184 -18.41 -4.59 -5.40
CA ILE A 184 -18.01 -3.24 -5.84
C ILE A 184 -16.61 -3.26 -6.44
N GLY A 185 -15.69 -3.96 -5.81
CA GLY A 185 -14.33 -4.09 -6.31
C GLY A 185 -14.25 -4.78 -7.67
N GLY A 186 -14.96 -5.91 -7.83
CA GLY A 186 -15.04 -6.62 -9.11
C GLY A 186 -15.67 -5.76 -10.20
N SER A 187 -16.79 -5.08 -9.90
CA SER A 187 -17.54 -4.31 -10.90
C SER A 187 -16.91 -2.96 -11.27
N LEU A 188 -16.23 -2.26 -10.35
CA LEU A 188 -15.88 -0.85 -10.53
C LEU A 188 -14.40 -0.52 -10.31
N ALA A 189 -13.62 -1.36 -9.59
CA ALA A 189 -12.25 -1.04 -9.29
C ALA A 189 -11.27 -1.47 -10.40
N ASP A 190 -10.16 -0.74 -10.51
CA ASP A 190 -9.00 -1.12 -11.33
C ASP A 190 -8.00 -1.97 -10.54
N ILE A 191 -7.99 -1.80 -9.20
CA ILE A 191 -7.12 -2.52 -8.27
C ILE A 191 -7.96 -3.00 -7.09
N PHE A 192 -7.75 -4.25 -6.67
CA PHE A 192 -8.41 -4.78 -5.47
C PHE A 192 -7.38 -5.20 -4.42
N GLY A 193 -7.49 -4.61 -3.22
CA GLY A 193 -6.57 -4.83 -2.11
C GLY A 193 -7.01 -5.95 -1.17
N LEU A 194 -6.14 -6.93 -0.97
CA LEU A 194 -6.27 -8.03 -0.03
C LEU A 194 -5.23 -7.93 1.09
N TRP A 195 -5.57 -8.41 2.26
CA TRP A 195 -4.57 -8.69 3.29
C TRP A 195 -3.93 -10.05 3.06
N GLY A 196 -2.71 -10.24 3.58
CA GLY A 196 -1.97 -11.50 3.46
C GLY A 196 -2.66 -12.62 4.21
N GLU A 197 -3.39 -13.46 3.50
CA GLU A 197 -3.94 -14.73 3.95
C GLU A 197 -3.14 -15.88 3.34
N PRO A 198 -3.26 -17.15 3.82
CA PRO A 198 -2.61 -18.28 3.19
C PRO A 198 -3.00 -18.41 1.71
N LEU A 199 -2.18 -19.09 0.94
CA LEU A 199 -2.32 -19.21 -0.52
C LEU A 199 -3.71 -19.70 -0.94
N LYS A 200 -4.27 -20.68 -0.22
CA LYS A 200 -5.60 -21.21 -0.50
C LYS A 200 -6.67 -20.12 -0.34
N GLU A 201 -6.71 -19.44 0.79
CA GLU A 201 -7.69 -18.40 1.11
C GLU A 201 -7.53 -17.18 0.20
N THR A 202 -6.30 -16.84 -0.14
CA THR A 202 -6.00 -15.76 -1.11
C THR A 202 -6.55 -16.10 -2.49
N LYS A 203 -6.33 -17.35 -2.97
CA LYS A 203 -6.89 -17.82 -4.25
C LYS A 203 -8.42 -17.77 -4.28
N GLU A 204 -9.07 -18.21 -3.22
CA GLU A 204 -10.54 -18.16 -3.10
C GLU A 204 -11.05 -16.71 -3.21
N GLN A 205 -10.38 -15.73 -2.59
CA GLN A 205 -10.75 -14.32 -2.70
C GLN A 205 -10.55 -13.78 -4.12
N ILE A 206 -9.41 -14.09 -4.76
CA ILE A 206 -9.13 -13.69 -6.15
C ILE A 206 -10.21 -14.22 -7.09
N ASP A 207 -10.58 -15.49 -6.97
CA ASP A 207 -11.61 -16.10 -7.82
C ASP A 207 -12.97 -15.43 -7.64
N ARG A 208 -13.33 -15.07 -6.39
CA ARG A 208 -14.57 -14.32 -6.12
C ARG A 208 -14.58 -12.93 -6.75
N ILE A 209 -13.47 -12.20 -6.66
CA ILE A 209 -13.34 -10.87 -7.26
C ILE A 209 -13.50 -10.95 -8.78
N TYR A 210 -12.87 -11.92 -9.42
CA TYR A 210 -12.96 -12.12 -10.86
C TYR A 210 -14.37 -12.55 -11.29
N ALA A 211 -15.03 -13.40 -10.50
CA ALA A 211 -16.42 -13.77 -10.76
C ALA A 211 -17.37 -12.56 -10.70
N GLU A 212 -17.15 -11.62 -9.77
CA GLU A 212 -17.93 -10.38 -9.70
C GLU A 212 -17.66 -9.44 -10.90
N ALA A 213 -16.42 -9.39 -11.40
CA ALA A 213 -16.10 -8.65 -12.62
C ALA A 213 -16.81 -9.24 -13.85
N GLU A 214 -16.84 -10.56 -13.99
CA GLU A 214 -17.54 -11.28 -15.05
C GLU A 214 -19.07 -11.04 -14.96
N LYS A 215 -19.68 -11.12 -13.77
CA LYS A 215 -21.09 -10.80 -13.55
C LYS A 215 -21.45 -9.36 -13.94
N ALA A 216 -20.52 -8.43 -13.73
CA ALA A 216 -20.68 -7.03 -14.13
C ALA A 216 -20.50 -6.79 -15.65
N GLY A 217 -20.20 -7.83 -16.42
CA GLY A 217 -19.98 -7.75 -17.85
C GLY A 217 -18.64 -7.12 -18.25
N ARG A 218 -17.66 -7.09 -17.35
CA ARG A 218 -16.34 -6.54 -17.65
C ARG A 218 -15.53 -7.50 -18.54
N THR A 219 -14.80 -6.93 -19.47
CA THR A 219 -13.82 -7.64 -20.32
C THR A 219 -12.41 -7.63 -19.74
N ASP A 220 -12.15 -6.73 -18.78
CA ASP A 220 -10.93 -6.62 -17.99
C ASP A 220 -11.17 -7.15 -16.57
N ARG A 221 -10.08 -7.33 -15.83
CA ARG A 221 -10.12 -7.78 -14.43
C ARG A 221 -9.39 -6.79 -13.55
N PRO A 222 -9.85 -6.55 -12.31
CA PRO A 222 -9.07 -5.79 -11.34
C PRO A 222 -7.70 -6.42 -11.13
N ARG A 223 -6.66 -5.61 -11.06
CA ARG A 223 -5.34 -6.05 -10.61
C ARG A 223 -5.40 -6.37 -9.12
N ILE A 224 -4.76 -7.43 -8.70
CA ILE A 224 -4.78 -7.89 -7.31
C ILE A 224 -3.58 -7.35 -6.55
N TRP A 225 -3.85 -6.69 -5.43
CA TRP A 225 -2.87 -6.21 -4.47
C TRP A 225 -2.93 -7.03 -3.19
N VAL A 226 -1.83 -7.68 -2.78
CA VAL A 226 -1.73 -8.41 -1.50
C VAL A 226 -0.74 -7.71 -0.58
N THR A 227 -1.05 -7.63 0.72
CA THR A 227 -0.26 -6.86 1.70
C THR A 227 0.39 -7.74 2.74
N PHE A 228 1.71 -7.56 2.95
CA PHE A 228 2.51 -8.25 3.94
C PHE A 228 3.40 -7.32 4.76
N ARG A 229 3.96 -7.85 5.85
CA ARG A 229 4.98 -7.21 6.67
C ARG A 229 6.22 -8.10 6.75
N PRO A 230 7.15 -8.00 5.80
CA PRO A 230 8.34 -8.82 5.81
C PRO A 230 9.22 -8.57 7.04
N ILE A 231 9.75 -9.65 7.62
CA ILE A 231 10.78 -9.61 8.67
C ILE A 231 11.97 -10.37 8.11
N ILE A 232 12.90 -9.63 7.53
CA ILE A 232 14.03 -10.17 6.79
C ILE A 232 15.32 -10.02 7.59
N ALA A 233 16.18 -11.04 7.53
CA ALA A 233 17.56 -11.01 7.99
C ALA A 233 18.42 -11.87 7.04
N GLU A 234 19.73 -11.87 7.26
CA GLU A 234 20.71 -12.56 6.39
C GLU A 234 20.44 -14.07 6.27
N THR A 235 19.96 -14.71 7.34
CA THR A 235 19.52 -16.12 7.36
C THR A 235 18.14 -16.28 7.96
N ASP A 236 17.50 -17.43 7.70
CA ASP A 236 16.18 -17.72 8.27
C ASP A 236 16.22 -17.73 9.81
N GLU A 237 17.28 -18.27 10.44
CA GLU A 237 17.43 -18.30 11.90
C GLU A 237 17.50 -16.89 12.49
N LEU A 238 18.24 -15.99 11.84
CA LEU A 238 18.33 -14.58 12.26
C LEU A 238 17.02 -13.84 12.03
N ALA A 239 16.29 -14.15 10.97
CA ALA A 239 14.97 -13.59 10.68
C ALA A 239 13.95 -14.03 11.73
N TRP A 240 13.91 -15.30 12.10
CA TRP A 240 13.07 -15.82 13.18
C TRP A 240 13.42 -15.19 14.53
N ALA A 241 14.71 -15.03 14.85
CA ALA A 241 15.13 -14.33 16.05
C ALA A 241 14.68 -12.84 16.03
N LYS A 242 14.73 -12.16 14.87
CA LYS A 242 14.18 -10.79 14.70
C LYS A 242 12.67 -10.79 14.86
N ALA A 243 11.94 -11.77 14.32
CA ALA A 243 10.49 -11.89 14.41
C ALA A 243 10.01 -12.02 15.86
N HIS A 244 10.63 -12.88 16.66
CA HIS A 244 10.31 -13.02 18.08
C HIS A 244 10.62 -11.75 18.88
N ARG A 245 11.72 -11.05 18.61
CA ARG A 245 11.98 -9.73 19.24
C ARG A 245 10.93 -8.69 18.86
N THR A 246 10.52 -8.65 17.61
CA THR A 246 9.46 -7.78 17.10
C THR A 246 8.13 -8.07 17.80
N LEU A 247 7.74 -9.34 17.91
CA LEU A 247 6.53 -9.76 18.61
C LEU A 247 6.54 -9.33 20.08
N ASN A 248 7.64 -9.58 20.78
CA ASN A 248 7.80 -9.21 22.19
C ASN A 248 7.67 -7.68 22.38
N ALA A 249 8.24 -6.88 21.49
CA ALA A 249 8.12 -5.42 21.54
C ALA A 249 6.66 -4.97 21.31
N LEU A 250 5.96 -5.53 20.33
CA LEU A 250 4.54 -5.23 20.06
C LEU A 250 3.66 -5.57 21.27
N GLN A 251 3.88 -6.73 21.88
CA GLN A 251 3.13 -7.17 23.07
C GLN A 251 3.43 -6.28 24.29
N SER A 252 4.69 -5.92 24.51
CA SER A 252 5.11 -5.01 25.58
C SER A 252 4.49 -3.63 25.42
N ASN A 253 4.56 -3.04 24.22
CA ASN A 253 3.97 -1.73 23.94
C ASN A 253 2.44 -1.75 24.11
N ARG A 254 1.79 -2.84 23.74
CA ARG A 254 0.34 -3.01 23.97
C ARG A 254 0.03 -3.09 25.46
N ALA A 255 0.79 -3.86 26.23
CA ALA A 255 0.58 -4.02 27.67
C ALA A 255 0.80 -2.71 28.45
N THR A 256 1.75 -1.86 28.02
CA THR A 256 2.04 -0.55 28.62
C THR A 256 1.14 0.58 28.12
N GLY A 257 0.22 0.30 27.21
CA GLY A 257 -0.67 1.32 26.61
C GLY A 257 0.01 2.24 25.58
N GLN A 258 1.25 1.95 25.19
CA GLN A 258 1.99 2.69 24.17
C GLN A 258 1.71 2.15 22.74
N GLY A 259 1.14 0.96 22.63
CA GLY A 259 0.77 0.36 21.35
C GLY A 259 -0.39 1.08 20.69
N LYS A 260 -0.46 1.02 19.37
CA LYS A 260 -1.57 1.57 18.56
C LYS A 260 -2.92 0.90 18.88
N VAL A 261 -2.91 -0.29 19.46
CA VAL A 261 -4.11 -1.05 19.82
C VAL A 261 -4.13 -1.23 21.33
N PRO A 262 -5.04 -0.57 22.04
CA PRO A 262 -5.22 -0.77 23.49
C PRO A 262 -5.45 -2.24 23.86
N ALA A 263 -5.02 -2.64 25.05
CA ALA A 263 -5.15 -4.02 25.53
C ALA A 263 -6.62 -4.51 25.53
N ASN A 264 -7.55 -3.63 25.88
CA ASN A 264 -8.99 -3.92 25.97
C ASN A 264 -9.77 -3.58 24.70
N THR A 265 -9.13 -3.57 23.52
CA THR A 265 -9.82 -3.33 22.25
C THR A 265 -10.80 -4.47 21.97
N PRO A 266 -12.07 -4.19 21.68
CA PRO A 266 -13.04 -5.22 21.35
C PRO A 266 -12.66 -5.95 20.06
N PRO A 267 -13.23 -7.15 19.82
CA PRO A 267 -13.04 -7.85 18.55
C PRO A 267 -13.37 -6.96 17.34
N PRO A 268 -12.64 -7.10 16.23
CA PRO A 268 -12.87 -6.28 15.04
C PRO A 268 -14.22 -6.58 14.41
N GLN A 269 -14.93 -5.54 13.93
CA GLN A 269 -16.21 -5.66 13.23
C GLN A 269 -16.03 -6.04 11.76
N ASN A 270 -14.89 -5.70 11.14
CA ASN A 270 -14.67 -5.97 9.73
C ASN A 270 -14.31 -7.43 9.45
N VAL A 271 -14.84 -7.95 8.35
CA VAL A 271 -14.70 -9.36 7.94
C VAL A 271 -13.23 -9.74 7.72
N GLY A 272 -12.43 -8.87 7.12
CA GLY A 272 -11.02 -9.17 6.87
C GLY A 272 -10.23 -9.43 8.16
N SER A 273 -10.40 -8.59 9.19
CA SER A 273 -9.76 -8.82 10.50
C SER A 273 -10.28 -10.08 11.18
N GLN A 274 -11.58 -10.38 11.07
CA GLN A 274 -12.15 -11.62 11.62
C GLN A 274 -11.55 -12.86 10.95
N ARG A 275 -11.41 -12.86 9.63
CA ARG A 275 -10.74 -13.93 8.86
C ARG A 275 -9.30 -14.12 9.30
N LEU A 276 -8.53 -13.04 9.46
CA LEU A 276 -7.14 -13.14 9.92
C LEU A 276 -7.05 -13.75 11.32
N LEU A 277 -7.95 -13.40 12.25
CA LEU A 277 -7.97 -13.98 13.60
C LEU A 277 -8.38 -15.46 13.58
N GLU A 278 -9.31 -15.84 12.71
CA GLU A 278 -9.67 -17.24 12.49
C GLU A 278 -8.49 -18.04 11.97
N ILE A 279 -7.77 -17.54 10.97
CA ILE A 279 -6.57 -18.20 10.43
C ILE A 279 -5.49 -18.33 11.53
N ALA A 280 -5.28 -17.26 12.33
CA ALA A 280 -4.35 -17.28 13.46
C ALA A 280 -4.69 -18.38 14.49
N SER A 281 -5.96 -18.72 14.66
CA SER A 281 -6.38 -19.79 15.58
C SER A 281 -6.05 -21.18 15.07
N ARG A 282 -5.76 -21.35 13.78
CA ARG A 282 -5.42 -22.65 13.17
C ARG A 282 -3.92 -22.98 13.23
N GLY A 283 -3.07 -21.98 13.49
CA GLY A 283 -1.61 -22.16 13.60
C GLY A 283 -0.85 -20.84 13.52
N GLU A 284 0.42 -20.88 13.90
CA GLU A 284 1.28 -19.70 13.90
C GLU A 284 1.93 -19.46 12.53
N VAL A 285 2.28 -20.53 11.82
CA VAL A 285 2.95 -20.47 10.52
C VAL A 285 2.10 -21.18 9.48
N HIS A 286 1.92 -20.55 8.35
CA HIS A 286 1.22 -21.07 7.20
C HIS A 286 2.10 -20.97 5.95
N ASP A 287 1.87 -21.86 5.00
CA ASP A 287 2.63 -21.94 3.75
C ASP A 287 4.16 -21.93 4.00
N ARG A 288 4.94 -21.18 3.21
CA ARG A 288 6.41 -21.14 3.29
C ARG A 288 6.93 -20.27 4.45
N ALA A 289 6.37 -19.08 4.63
CA ALA A 289 6.96 -18.04 5.49
C ALA A 289 5.92 -17.14 6.19
N LEU A 290 4.63 -17.44 6.02
CA LEU A 290 3.53 -16.63 6.49
C LEU A 290 3.32 -16.83 8.00
N TRP A 291 3.50 -15.78 8.81
CA TRP A 291 3.51 -15.84 10.27
C TRP A 291 2.44 -14.95 10.90
N TYR A 292 1.64 -15.54 11.78
CA TYR A 292 0.40 -14.95 12.31
C TYR A 292 0.43 -14.42 13.75
N PRO A 293 1.41 -14.69 14.64
CA PRO A 293 1.42 -14.12 15.99
C PRO A 293 1.38 -12.59 16.05
N THR A 294 1.89 -11.92 15.03
CA THR A 294 1.76 -10.45 14.87
C THR A 294 0.32 -10.00 14.61
N VAL A 295 -0.50 -10.84 13.98
CA VAL A 295 -1.95 -10.62 13.79
C VAL A 295 -2.65 -10.59 15.14
N THR A 296 -2.41 -11.59 15.97
CA THR A 296 -2.99 -11.69 17.32
C THR A 296 -2.52 -10.54 18.21
N ALA A 297 -1.22 -10.21 18.18
CA ALA A 297 -0.65 -9.12 18.97
C ALA A 297 -1.27 -7.76 18.64
N THR A 298 -1.68 -7.54 17.38
CA THR A 298 -2.28 -6.28 16.90
C THR A 298 -3.81 -6.33 16.81
N ASN A 299 -4.47 -7.40 17.28
CA ASN A 299 -5.91 -7.64 17.13
C ASN A 299 -6.36 -7.53 15.66
N ALA A 300 -5.55 -8.04 14.75
CA ALA A 300 -5.72 -7.99 13.30
C ALA A 300 -6.02 -6.57 12.75
N ARG A 301 -5.51 -5.53 13.41
CA ARG A 301 -5.71 -4.16 12.93
C ARG A 301 -4.83 -3.88 11.71
N GLY A 302 -5.48 -3.74 10.57
CA GLY A 302 -4.83 -3.49 9.29
C GLY A 302 -3.99 -4.66 8.79
N ALA A 303 -3.07 -4.39 7.88
CA ALA A 303 -2.12 -5.38 7.39
C ALA A 303 -1.13 -5.75 8.52
N SER A 304 -1.30 -6.93 9.10
CA SER A 304 -0.54 -7.39 10.25
C SER A 304 0.18 -8.72 10.04
N THR A 305 -0.05 -9.38 8.92
CA THR A 305 0.54 -10.67 8.58
C THR A 305 2.00 -10.51 8.16
N ALA A 306 2.90 -11.25 8.79
CA ALA A 306 4.32 -11.20 8.47
C ALA A 306 4.74 -12.30 7.49
N LEU A 307 5.78 -12.00 6.69
CA LEU A 307 6.59 -13.01 6.00
C LEU A 307 7.96 -13.03 6.68
N VAL A 308 8.39 -14.19 7.18
CA VAL A 308 9.62 -14.31 7.99
C VAL A 308 10.62 -15.20 7.28
N GLY A 309 11.82 -14.69 7.06
CA GLY A 309 12.89 -15.50 6.45
C GLY A 309 14.06 -14.66 5.92
N SER A 310 14.99 -15.36 5.31
CA SER A 310 16.05 -14.75 4.49
C SER A 310 15.44 -14.03 3.28
N PRO A 311 16.19 -13.17 2.58
CA PRO A 311 15.71 -12.56 1.34
C PRO A 311 15.22 -13.59 0.31
N GLU A 312 15.87 -14.76 0.23
CA GLU A 312 15.48 -15.85 -0.65
C GLU A 312 14.12 -16.42 -0.24
N THR A 313 13.96 -16.81 1.02
CA THR A 313 12.72 -17.40 1.56
C THR A 313 11.53 -16.47 1.39
N VAL A 314 11.71 -15.17 1.69
CA VAL A 314 10.65 -14.17 1.56
C VAL A 314 10.31 -13.93 0.09
N SER A 315 11.32 -13.83 -0.79
CA SER A 315 11.09 -13.64 -2.23
C SER A 315 10.35 -14.82 -2.87
N GLU A 316 10.72 -16.07 -2.52
CA GLU A 316 10.00 -17.26 -2.98
C GLU A 316 8.55 -17.28 -2.45
N SER A 317 8.35 -16.87 -1.19
CA SER A 317 6.99 -16.76 -0.65
C SER A 317 6.16 -15.71 -1.39
N ILE A 318 6.74 -14.57 -1.77
CA ILE A 318 6.06 -13.55 -2.59
C ILE A 318 5.73 -14.09 -3.98
N LEU A 319 6.65 -14.83 -4.61
CA LEU A 319 6.42 -15.45 -5.91
C LEU A 319 5.27 -16.45 -5.89
N ASP A 320 5.08 -17.22 -4.81
CA ASP A 320 3.93 -18.10 -4.64
C ASP A 320 2.59 -17.31 -4.78
N TYR A 321 2.51 -16.07 -4.26
CA TYR A 321 1.33 -15.21 -4.43
C TYR A 321 1.22 -14.59 -5.83
N VAL A 322 2.35 -14.25 -6.45
CA VAL A 322 2.38 -13.78 -7.85
C VAL A 322 1.85 -14.86 -8.79
N ASP A 323 2.21 -16.11 -8.55
CA ASP A 323 1.72 -17.26 -9.33
C ASP A 323 0.20 -17.50 -9.15
N LEU A 324 -0.38 -17.09 -8.02
CA LEU A 324 -1.83 -17.06 -7.81
C LEU A 324 -2.55 -15.94 -8.57
N GLY A 325 -1.82 -14.92 -9.04
CA GLY A 325 -2.36 -13.78 -9.76
C GLY A 325 -2.27 -12.45 -9.01
N ALA A 326 -1.43 -12.33 -7.98
CA ALA A 326 -1.13 -11.04 -7.37
C ALA A 326 -0.25 -10.20 -8.32
N ASP A 327 -0.73 -9.03 -8.71
CA ASP A 327 0.00 -8.07 -9.57
C ASP A 327 0.82 -7.07 -8.79
N LEU A 328 0.36 -6.74 -7.56
CA LEU A 328 0.97 -5.77 -6.68
C LEU A 328 1.18 -6.38 -5.30
N ILE A 329 2.36 -6.18 -4.75
CA ILE A 329 2.71 -6.62 -3.40
C ILE A 329 2.97 -5.40 -2.54
N SER A 330 2.15 -5.20 -1.51
CA SER A 330 2.41 -4.16 -0.53
C SER A 330 3.27 -4.70 0.59
N ILE A 331 4.38 -4.01 0.83
CA ILE A 331 5.33 -4.32 1.87
C ILE A 331 5.54 -3.12 2.79
N ARG A 332 5.45 -3.36 4.08
CA ARG A 332 5.84 -2.39 5.11
C ARG A 332 6.52 -3.09 6.26
N GLY A 333 7.59 -2.52 6.75
CA GLY A 333 8.30 -3.07 7.91
C GLY A 333 7.74 -2.63 9.25
N TYR A 334 8.53 -2.86 10.28
CA TYR A 334 8.30 -2.42 11.65
C TYR A 334 9.18 -1.24 12.03
N ASP A 335 10.37 -1.10 11.42
CA ASP A 335 11.15 0.14 11.34
C ASP A 335 10.93 0.77 9.96
N ASN A 336 10.05 1.76 9.93
CA ASN A 336 9.47 2.24 8.68
C ASN A 336 10.48 2.64 7.61
N LEU A 337 11.51 3.41 7.96
CA LEU A 337 12.50 3.91 7.02
C LEU A 337 13.60 2.89 6.73
N SER A 338 14.14 2.25 7.77
CA SER A 338 15.22 1.28 7.62
C SER A 338 14.76 0.05 6.84
N ASP A 339 13.59 -0.50 7.22
CA ASP A 339 13.03 -1.66 6.52
C ASP A 339 12.70 -1.33 5.05
N ALA A 340 12.16 -0.14 4.75
CA ALA A 340 11.88 0.26 3.36
C ALA A 340 13.17 0.37 2.52
N ILE A 341 14.26 0.87 3.09
CA ILE A 341 15.57 0.92 2.43
C ILE A 341 16.13 -0.49 2.23
N ASP A 342 16.04 -1.35 3.24
CA ASP A 342 16.56 -2.71 3.19
C ASP A 342 15.80 -3.57 2.18
N TYR A 343 14.48 -3.44 2.10
CA TYR A 343 13.69 -4.12 1.07
C TYR A 343 14.05 -3.63 -0.33
N GLY A 344 14.16 -2.33 -0.54
CA GLY A 344 14.56 -1.78 -1.84
C GLY A 344 15.95 -2.23 -2.29
N ARG A 345 16.87 -2.49 -1.36
CA ARG A 345 18.21 -3.03 -1.66
C ARG A 345 18.21 -4.53 -1.97
N ASN A 346 17.42 -5.30 -1.24
CA ASN A 346 17.47 -6.77 -1.25
C ASN A 346 16.44 -7.35 -2.22
N GLU A 347 15.16 -6.95 -2.16
CA GLU A 347 14.10 -7.57 -2.96
C GLU A 347 14.17 -7.22 -4.43
N SER A 348 14.52 -5.97 -4.79
CA SER A 348 14.72 -5.59 -6.20
C SER A 348 15.79 -6.43 -6.89
N SER A 349 16.84 -6.87 -6.15
CA SER A 349 17.90 -7.70 -6.70
C SER A 349 17.53 -9.18 -6.81
N TYR A 350 16.66 -9.71 -5.94
CA TYR A 350 16.24 -11.11 -5.94
C TYR A 350 15.06 -11.37 -6.89
N LEU A 351 14.04 -10.53 -6.90
CA LEU A 351 12.90 -10.68 -7.81
C LEU A 351 13.24 -10.41 -9.27
N VAL A 352 14.23 -9.59 -9.57
CA VAL A 352 14.76 -9.39 -10.94
C VAL A 352 15.53 -10.63 -11.44
N ARG A 353 16.04 -11.49 -10.55
CA ARG A 353 16.76 -12.72 -10.94
C ARG A 353 15.86 -13.88 -11.34
N TYR A 354 14.55 -13.82 -11.01
CA TYR A 354 13.56 -14.81 -11.41
C TYR A 354 12.56 -14.17 -12.37
N PRO A 355 12.88 -14.09 -13.68
CA PRO A 355 11.85 -13.77 -14.66
C PRO A 355 10.80 -14.85 -14.54
N THR A 356 9.56 -14.45 -14.28
CA THR A 356 8.40 -15.33 -14.24
C THR A 356 8.47 -16.34 -15.39
N ALA A 357 8.71 -17.60 -15.07
CA ALA A 357 8.60 -18.68 -16.02
C ALA A 357 7.10 -18.88 -16.30
N GLN A 358 6.51 -17.98 -17.08
CA GLN A 358 5.14 -18.11 -17.53
C GLN A 358 5.07 -18.63 -18.94
N CYS A 359 4.51 -19.81 -19.00
CA CYS A 359 3.70 -20.38 -20.08
C CYS A 359 4.21 -20.21 -21.49
N CYS A 360 4.95 -21.19 -21.96
CA CYS A 360 4.58 -21.82 -23.22
C CYS A 360 5.12 -23.26 -23.17
N ALA A 361 4.25 -24.21 -23.01
CA ALA A 361 4.55 -25.60 -23.33
C ALA A 361 5.09 -25.64 -24.77
N GLY A 362 6.39 -25.88 -24.93
CA GLY A 362 6.96 -26.23 -26.23
C GLY A 362 8.12 -25.41 -26.78
N HIS A 363 8.76 -24.47 -26.09
CA HIS A 363 9.96 -23.82 -26.65
C HIS A 363 11.11 -23.75 -25.63
N LYS A 364 12.29 -24.22 -26.06
CA LYS A 364 13.55 -24.13 -25.31
C LYS A 364 13.87 -22.66 -24.94
N PRO A 365 14.43 -22.38 -23.75
CA PRO A 365 14.74 -21.03 -23.32
C PRO A 365 15.82 -20.42 -24.22
N ARG A 366 15.50 -19.36 -24.96
CA ARG A 366 16.47 -18.45 -25.53
C ARG A 366 16.85 -17.44 -24.47
N SER A 367 18.09 -17.49 -24.02
CA SER A 367 18.73 -16.50 -23.18
C SER A 367 18.77 -15.14 -23.88
N HIS A 368 17.85 -14.26 -23.55
CA HIS A 368 18.01 -12.82 -23.81
C HIS A 368 18.33 -12.15 -22.47
N PHE A 369 19.63 -11.98 -22.24
CA PHE A 369 20.17 -11.06 -21.26
C PHE A 369 19.76 -9.64 -21.66
N LEU A 370 18.81 -9.02 -20.94
CA LEU A 370 18.69 -7.58 -20.92
C LEU A 370 19.74 -7.07 -19.92
N GLN A 371 20.91 -6.73 -20.49
CA GLN A 371 21.94 -5.96 -19.81
C GLN A 371 21.41 -4.56 -19.51
N PHE A 372 20.82 -4.35 -18.33
CA PHE A 372 20.72 -3.02 -17.78
C PHE A 372 22.08 -2.62 -17.25
N SER A 373 22.67 -1.64 -17.92
CA SER A 373 24.05 -1.26 -17.77
C SER A 373 24.38 -0.75 -16.37
N PHE A 374 25.32 -1.42 -15.73
CA PHE A 374 26.01 -1.05 -14.50
C PHE A 374 26.84 0.25 -14.61
N THR A 375 26.73 1.00 -15.71
CA THR A 375 27.62 2.11 -16.07
C THR A 375 27.29 3.46 -15.41
N GLN A 376 26.14 3.63 -14.76
CA GLN A 376 25.86 4.91 -14.07
C GLN A 376 26.30 4.96 -12.58
N ARG A 377 26.48 3.81 -11.91
CA ARG A 377 26.96 3.81 -10.51
C ARG A 377 28.49 4.02 -10.39
N GLN A 378 29.27 3.58 -11.34
CA GLN A 378 30.73 3.80 -11.30
C GLN A 378 31.14 5.25 -11.58
N ARG A 379 30.36 6.04 -12.30
CA ARG A 379 30.67 7.46 -12.57
C ARG A 379 30.42 8.39 -11.38
N ARG A 380 29.56 8.03 -10.43
CA ARG A 380 29.36 8.85 -9.21
C ARG A 380 30.42 8.63 -8.15
N CYS A 381 31.03 7.46 -8.06
CA CYS A 381 32.14 7.24 -7.14
C CYS A 381 33.47 7.86 -7.61
N GLN A 382 33.66 8.07 -8.92
CA GLN A 382 34.91 8.71 -9.43
C GLN A 382 34.88 10.24 -9.39
N LEU A 383 33.69 10.88 -9.24
CA LEU A 383 33.57 12.33 -9.11
C LEU A 383 33.84 12.86 -7.69
N TRP A 384 33.86 11.99 -6.67
CA TRP A 384 34.17 12.38 -5.29
C TRP A 384 35.69 12.35 -4.99
N SER A 385 36.52 11.78 -5.84
CA SER A 385 37.97 11.75 -5.65
C SER A 385 38.72 12.96 -6.25
N LEU A 386 38.01 13.87 -6.93
CA LEU A 386 38.62 15.03 -7.62
C LEU A 386 38.39 16.38 -6.91
N TYR A 387 37.72 16.41 -5.75
CA TYR A 387 37.57 17.63 -4.94
C TYR A 387 37.98 17.37 -3.48
N ALA A 388 39.28 17.16 -3.24
CA ALA A 388 39.89 17.37 -1.94
C ALA A 388 40.64 18.71 -2.00
N PRO A 389 40.34 19.72 -1.17
CA PRO A 389 41.13 20.95 -1.14
C PRO A 389 42.46 20.67 -0.45
N SER A 390 43.54 20.98 -1.17
CA SER A 390 44.88 21.00 -0.66
C SER A 390 45.00 22.04 0.46
N ILE A 391 45.19 21.61 1.70
CA ILE A 391 45.55 22.49 2.80
C ILE A 391 47.07 22.78 2.67
N LEU A 392 47.36 23.99 2.20
CA LEU A 392 48.70 24.57 2.28
C LEU A 392 48.98 24.95 3.73
N ALA A 393 49.99 24.30 4.30
CA ALA A 393 50.54 24.67 5.56
C ALA A 393 51.36 26.01 5.41
N PHE A 394 50.91 27.05 6.11
CA PHE A 394 51.74 28.22 6.35
C PHE A 394 52.50 28.03 7.67
N SER A 395 53.81 27.89 7.57
CA SER A 395 54.72 28.01 8.66
C SER A 395 54.90 29.51 9.00
N ILE A 396 54.66 29.87 10.27
CA ILE A 396 55.04 31.18 10.80
C ILE A 396 56.35 30.96 11.55
N GLY A 397 57.41 31.55 11.05
CA GLY A 397 58.67 31.73 11.72
C GLY A 397 58.74 33.16 12.30
N SER A 398 59.32 33.21 13.52
CA SER A 398 59.73 34.31 14.38
C SER A 398 58.66 35.19 14.98
#